data_4ba566abd2c02b47008af48f7cc2c5d4
#
_entry.id   4ba566abd2c02b47008af48f7cc2c5d4
#
_cell.length_a   1.000
_cell.length_b   1.000
_cell.length_c   1.000
_cell.angle_alpha   90.00
_cell.angle_beta   90.00
_cell.angle_gamma   90.00
#
_symmetry.space_group_name_H-M   'P 1'
#
loop_
_entity.id
_entity.type
_entity.pdbx_description
1 polymer ?
#
loop_
_entity_poly.entity_id
_entity_poly.type
_entity_poly.pdbx_seq_one_letter_code
_entity_poly.pdbx_strand_id
1 'polypeptide(L)'
;MLLDDLKDYLGFAVAGNFANHLGEAGEADEFAVIKTEEKDAPKGMFPFYIKGHNSFLGTYPICDEIILTHGRDNDKIQVEAEVALICDFVYENDKVIDIIPRYFSAFNDCSLRFQDGNKLSTKKNWGTNTKGISQEIIEIDNFGEKGILSKYHISSFIKRDGIVYDYGTTSAVKSYSYFFGQLKDWMIN
;
A
#
# COMPACT_ATOMS: atom_id res chain seq x y z
N MET A 1 9.84 -13.17 -10.93
CA MET A 1 8.65 -12.41 -11.36
C MET A 1 9.12 -11.06 -11.87
N LEU A 2 8.62 -10.59 -13.01
CA LEU A 2 8.94 -9.27 -13.55
C LEU A 2 7.83 -8.28 -13.13
N LEU A 3 8.15 -6.99 -13.08
CA LEU A 3 7.14 -5.96 -12.77
C LEU A 3 5.97 -5.96 -13.77
N ASP A 4 6.23 -6.32 -15.02
CA ASP A 4 5.20 -6.44 -16.05
C ASP A 4 4.16 -7.54 -15.76
N ASP A 5 4.54 -8.58 -15.03
CA ASP A 5 3.62 -9.65 -14.64
C ASP A 5 2.53 -9.13 -13.70
N LEU A 6 2.81 -8.06 -12.93
CA LEU A 6 1.85 -7.45 -12.02
C LEU A 6 0.64 -6.79 -12.70
N LYS A 7 0.72 -6.54 -14.02
CA LYS A 7 -0.42 -6.04 -14.82
C LYS A 7 -1.60 -7.02 -14.85
N ASP A 8 -1.35 -8.29 -14.53
CA ASP A 8 -2.37 -9.33 -14.50
C ASP A 8 -2.97 -9.55 -13.11
N TYR A 9 -2.47 -8.84 -12.11
CA TYR A 9 -2.94 -8.91 -10.73
C TYR A 9 -3.99 -7.82 -10.44
N LEU A 10 -4.83 -8.06 -9.45
CA LEU A 10 -5.69 -7.04 -8.85
C LEU A 10 -4.89 -6.27 -7.80
N GLY A 11 -5.01 -4.94 -7.80
CA GLY A 11 -4.38 -4.07 -6.81
C GLY A 11 -5.37 -3.62 -5.75
N PHE A 12 -5.14 -4.05 -4.50
CA PHE A 12 -5.87 -3.58 -3.32
C PHE A 12 -4.94 -2.94 -2.32
N ALA A 13 -5.45 -1.98 -1.56
CA ALA A 13 -4.75 -1.40 -0.43
C ALA A 13 -5.62 -1.46 0.83
N VAL A 14 -4.95 -1.59 1.98
CA VAL A 14 -5.58 -1.61 3.30
C VAL A 14 -5.41 -0.24 3.93
N ALA A 15 -6.52 0.43 4.19
CA ALA A 15 -6.53 1.75 4.79
C ALA A 15 -6.51 1.69 6.32
N GLY A 16 -5.73 2.57 6.94
CA GLY A 16 -5.71 2.69 8.41
C GLY A 16 -5.01 1.55 9.15
N ASN A 17 -4.11 0.84 8.45
CA ASN A 17 -3.24 -0.18 9.05
C ASN A 17 -1.82 0.38 9.11
N PHE A 18 -1.41 0.91 10.24
CA PHE A 18 -0.16 1.68 10.35
C PHE A 18 0.88 0.99 11.22
N ALA A 19 2.13 1.09 10.81
CA ALA A 19 3.29 0.73 11.61
C ALA A 19 3.78 1.96 12.39
N ASN A 20 3.15 2.32 13.51
CA ASN A 20 3.55 3.44 14.39
C ASN A 20 3.71 4.83 13.70
N HIS A 21 3.24 5.01 12.46
CA HIS A 21 3.41 6.23 11.65
C HIS A 21 2.23 7.20 11.72
N LEU A 22 1.25 6.96 12.56
CA LEU A 22 -0.03 7.70 12.63
C LEU A 22 0.09 9.22 12.70
N GLY A 23 1.21 9.75 13.19
CA GLY A 23 1.42 11.19 13.31
C GLY A 23 1.98 11.88 12.07
N GLU A 24 2.53 11.14 11.12
CA GLU A 24 3.34 11.70 10.03
C GLU A 24 2.56 11.86 8.72
N ALA A 25 1.53 11.06 8.50
CA ALA A 25 0.79 11.03 7.23
C ALA A 25 -0.31 12.09 7.12
N GLY A 26 -0.66 12.82 8.18
CA GLY A 26 -1.80 13.75 8.18
C GLY A 26 -3.16 13.05 7.96
N GLU A 27 -3.18 11.73 7.99
CA GLU A 27 -4.37 10.90 7.75
C GLU A 27 -5.20 10.66 9.02
N ALA A 28 -4.63 10.94 10.19
CA ALA A 28 -5.28 10.70 11.47
C ALA A 28 -6.69 11.33 11.55
N ASP A 29 -6.85 12.52 10.98
CA ASP A 29 -8.12 13.25 11.00
C ASP A 29 -9.14 12.66 10.00
N GLU A 30 -8.72 12.20 8.82
CA GLU A 30 -9.62 11.58 7.84
C GLU A 30 -10.18 10.24 8.33
N PHE A 31 -9.39 9.48 9.09
CA PHE A 31 -9.79 8.19 9.63
C PHE A 31 -10.37 8.25 11.04
N ALA A 32 -10.23 9.36 11.77
CA ALA A 32 -10.78 9.54 13.12
C ALA A 32 -12.31 9.38 13.20
N VAL A 33 -13.01 9.60 12.09
CA VAL A 33 -14.47 9.50 11.99
C VAL A 33 -14.93 8.05 11.80
N ILE A 34 -14.07 7.16 11.32
CA ILE A 34 -14.42 5.76 11.05
C ILE A 34 -14.25 4.95 12.33
N LYS A 35 -15.37 4.59 12.95
CA LYS A 35 -15.39 3.70 14.11
C LYS A 35 -15.28 2.25 13.63
N THR A 36 -14.28 1.54 14.09
CA THR A 36 -14.15 0.08 13.95
C THR A 36 -14.53 -0.58 15.28
N GLU A 37 -14.96 -1.85 15.22
CA GLU A 37 -15.29 -2.61 16.45
C GLU A 37 -14.06 -2.73 17.37
N GLU A 38 -12.88 -2.90 16.78
CA GLU A 38 -11.60 -2.87 17.50
C GLU A 38 -10.84 -1.58 17.15
N LYS A 39 -10.28 -0.93 18.18
CA LYS A 39 -9.63 0.37 18.06
C LYS A 39 -8.50 0.40 17.01
N ASP A 40 -7.71 -0.68 16.95
CA ASP A 40 -6.51 -0.77 16.12
C ASP A 40 -6.75 -1.54 14.82
N ALA A 41 -8.00 -1.90 14.52
CA ALA A 41 -8.36 -2.57 13.26
C ALA A 41 -8.19 -1.63 12.06
N PRO A 42 -7.79 -2.17 10.89
CA PRO A 42 -7.80 -1.42 9.66
C PRO A 42 -9.17 -0.81 9.37
N LYS A 43 -9.20 0.33 8.71
CA LYS A 43 -10.44 1.10 8.48
C LYS A 43 -11.19 0.67 7.23
N GLY A 44 -10.55 -0.08 6.36
CA GLY A 44 -11.16 -0.61 5.15
C GLY A 44 -10.14 -1.12 4.15
N MET A 45 -10.66 -1.78 3.13
CA MET A 45 -9.89 -2.21 1.97
C MET A 45 -10.51 -1.58 0.72
N PHE A 46 -9.68 -1.13 -0.22
CA PHE A 46 -10.13 -0.51 -1.44
C PHE A 46 -9.27 -0.95 -2.63
N PRO A 47 -9.87 -1.11 -3.83
CA PRO A 47 -9.10 -1.35 -5.04
C PRO A 47 -8.42 -0.06 -5.50
N PHE A 48 -7.17 -0.18 -5.97
CA PHE A 48 -6.48 0.87 -6.71
C PHE A 48 -6.21 0.47 -8.16
N TYR A 49 -6.29 -0.83 -8.50
CA TYR A 49 -6.15 -1.32 -9.86
C TYR A 49 -6.99 -2.57 -10.11
N ILE A 50 -7.75 -2.57 -11.21
CA ILE A 50 -8.54 -3.72 -11.68
C ILE A 50 -8.34 -3.81 -13.18
N LYS A 51 -7.62 -4.85 -13.65
CA LYS A 51 -7.35 -5.06 -15.07
C LYS A 51 -8.63 -5.06 -15.90
N GLY A 52 -8.66 -4.23 -16.96
CA GLY A 52 -9.78 -4.16 -17.88
C GLY A 52 -11.02 -3.43 -17.36
N HIS A 53 -10.97 -2.80 -16.19
CA HIS A 53 -12.08 -2.00 -15.67
C HIS A 53 -12.28 -0.70 -16.50
N ASN A 54 -13.52 -0.32 -16.77
CA ASN A 54 -13.85 0.82 -17.63
C ASN A 54 -13.65 2.22 -17.00
N SER A 55 -13.33 2.27 -15.68
CA SER A 55 -13.03 3.54 -15.00
C SER A 55 -11.50 3.72 -14.86
N PHE A 56 -11.09 4.76 -14.13
CA PHE A 56 -9.69 5.01 -13.77
C PHE A 56 -9.00 3.79 -13.12
N LEU A 57 -9.74 2.90 -12.47
CA LEU A 57 -9.20 1.67 -11.90
C LEU A 57 -8.59 0.72 -12.94
N GLY A 58 -8.99 0.83 -14.20
CA GLY A 58 -8.38 0.05 -15.31
C GLY A 58 -7.03 0.59 -15.76
N THR A 59 -6.63 1.78 -15.29
CA THR A 59 -5.30 2.34 -15.59
C THR A 59 -4.26 1.72 -14.67
N TYR A 60 -3.25 1.05 -15.25
CA TYR A 60 -2.17 0.43 -14.48
C TYR A 60 -1.23 1.49 -13.89
N PRO A 61 -1.16 1.64 -12.55
CA PRO A 61 -0.44 2.72 -11.92
C PRO A 61 0.99 2.37 -11.48
N ILE A 62 1.35 1.08 -11.46
CA ILE A 62 2.58 0.58 -10.82
C ILE A 62 3.79 0.81 -11.74
N CYS A 63 4.90 1.22 -11.15
CA CYS A 63 6.18 1.47 -11.80
C CYS A 63 7.33 1.32 -10.79
N ASP A 64 8.55 1.29 -11.27
CA ASP A 64 9.76 1.39 -10.45
C ASP A 64 10.19 2.85 -10.21
N GLU A 65 9.67 3.79 -11.01
CA GLU A 65 9.90 5.22 -10.89
C GLU A 65 8.59 6.00 -11.04
N ILE A 66 8.15 6.69 -9.98
CA ILE A 66 6.96 7.53 -10.03
C ILE A 66 7.26 8.78 -10.85
N ILE A 67 6.44 9.02 -11.88
CA ILE A 67 6.57 10.18 -12.75
C ILE A 67 5.48 11.20 -12.38
N LEU A 68 5.92 12.34 -11.87
CA LEU A 68 5.04 13.47 -11.62
C LEU A 68 4.82 14.21 -12.94
N THR A 69 3.79 13.81 -13.70
CA THR A 69 3.40 14.50 -14.92
C THR A 69 2.63 15.77 -14.58
N HIS A 70 3.26 16.92 -14.77
CA HIS A 70 2.67 18.26 -14.71
C HIS A 70 2.02 18.58 -13.36
N GLY A 71 2.86 19.05 -12.42
CA GLY A 71 2.35 19.69 -11.22
C GLY A 71 1.42 20.84 -11.60
N ARG A 72 0.13 20.71 -11.29
CA ARG A 72 -0.70 21.88 -11.14
C ARG A 72 -0.12 22.62 -9.94
N ASP A 73 -0.07 23.94 -9.98
CA ASP A 73 0.58 24.78 -8.93
C ASP A 73 0.11 24.48 -7.48
N ASN A 74 -0.94 23.67 -7.31
CA ASN A 74 -1.54 23.29 -6.03
C ASN A 74 -1.57 21.78 -5.78
N ASP A 75 -0.97 20.95 -6.60
CA ASP A 75 -0.97 19.51 -6.38
C ASP A 75 -0.13 19.17 -5.14
N LYS A 76 -0.79 18.67 -4.10
CA LYS A 76 -0.13 18.11 -2.93
C LYS A 76 0.04 16.62 -3.12
N ILE A 77 1.27 16.18 -3.38
CA ILE A 77 1.61 14.77 -3.52
C ILE A 77 2.36 14.35 -2.27
N GLN A 78 1.89 13.26 -1.67
CA GLN A 78 2.50 12.65 -0.50
C GLN A 78 3.08 11.29 -0.87
N VAL A 79 4.36 11.11 -0.53
CA VAL A 79 5.05 9.82 -0.56
C VAL A 79 4.66 9.04 0.68
N GLU A 80 4.28 7.77 0.51
CA GLU A 80 3.93 6.87 1.61
C GLU A 80 4.72 5.57 1.46
N ALA A 81 5.70 5.38 2.35
CA ALA A 81 6.48 4.16 2.37
C ALA A 81 5.65 3.01 2.95
N GLU A 82 5.46 1.95 2.16
CA GLU A 82 4.62 0.81 2.47
C GLU A 82 5.28 -0.52 2.09
N VAL A 83 4.64 -1.62 2.46
CA VAL A 83 4.99 -2.97 2.04
C VAL A 83 3.93 -3.48 1.07
N ALA A 84 4.32 -3.82 -0.16
CA ALA A 84 3.47 -4.59 -1.06
C ALA A 84 3.59 -6.08 -0.74
N LEU A 85 2.46 -6.76 -0.69
CA LEU A 85 2.37 -8.21 -0.65
C LEU A 85 1.80 -8.72 -1.98
N ILE A 86 2.43 -9.70 -2.58
CA ILE A 86 1.92 -10.39 -3.76
C ILE A 86 1.40 -11.73 -3.31
N CYS A 87 0.08 -11.93 -3.50
CA CYS A 87 -0.65 -13.02 -2.89
C CYS A 87 -1.40 -13.86 -3.92
N ASP A 88 -1.54 -15.15 -3.62
CA ASP A 88 -2.56 -16.01 -4.22
C ASP A 88 -3.83 -15.98 -3.36
N PHE A 89 -4.99 -16.00 -4.01
CA PHE A 89 -6.27 -16.18 -3.34
C PHE A 89 -6.77 -17.61 -3.54
N VAL A 90 -7.21 -18.22 -2.44
CA VAL A 90 -7.89 -19.52 -2.49
C VAL A 90 -9.40 -19.31 -2.43
N TYR A 91 -10.10 -19.89 -3.40
CA TYR A 91 -11.54 -19.74 -3.53
C TYR A 91 -12.27 -21.06 -3.21
N GLU A 92 -13.40 -20.95 -2.53
CA GLU A 92 -14.39 -21.99 -2.37
C GLU A 92 -15.79 -21.38 -2.52
N ASN A 93 -16.63 -21.95 -3.42
CA ASN A 93 -17.99 -21.47 -3.68
C ASN A 93 -18.06 -19.94 -3.95
N ASP A 94 -17.17 -19.44 -4.83
CA ASP A 94 -17.04 -18.03 -5.21
C ASP A 94 -16.65 -17.07 -4.05
N LYS A 95 -16.19 -17.61 -2.93
CA LYS A 95 -15.68 -16.83 -1.81
C LYS A 95 -14.18 -17.05 -1.63
N VAL A 96 -13.47 -16.00 -1.25
CA VAL A 96 -12.08 -16.13 -0.80
C VAL A 96 -12.09 -16.76 0.58
N ILE A 97 -11.42 -17.90 0.71
CA ILE A 97 -11.29 -18.65 1.98
C ILE A 97 -9.89 -18.59 2.56
N ASP A 98 -8.88 -18.23 1.76
CA ASP A 98 -7.52 -17.99 2.23
C ASP A 98 -6.79 -17.03 1.31
N ILE A 99 -5.80 -16.34 1.88
CA ILE A 99 -4.86 -15.45 1.19
C ILE A 99 -3.45 -15.96 1.49
N ILE A 100 -2.69 -16.30 0.46
CA ILE A 100 -1.35 -16.85 0.59
C ILE A 100 -0.33 -15.82 0.09
N PRO A 101 0.30 -15.02 0.96
CA PRO A 101 1.37 -14.13 0.57
C PRO A 101 2.58 -14.92 0.07
N ARG A 102 2.99 -14.67 -1.17
CA ARG A 102 4.11 -15.35 -1.84
C ARG A 102 5.37 -14.51 -1.82
N TYR A 103 5.21 -13.21 -2.07
CA TYR A 103 6.34 -12.29 -2.16
C TYR A 103 5.99 -10.97 -1.49
N PHE A 104 7.03 -10.22 -1.15
CA PHE A 104 6.91 -8.84 -0.71
C PHE A 104 7.93 -7.95 -1.39
N SER A 105 7.65 -6.65 -1.41
CA SER A 105 8.53 -5.62 -1.95
C SER A 105 8.33 -4.29 -1.22
N ALA A 106 9.33 -3.41 -1.30
CA ALA A 106 9.15 -2.02 -0.90
C ALA A 106 8.16 -1.35 -1.87
N PHE A 107 7.24 -0.57 -1.31
CA PHE A 107 6.18 0.07 -2.06
C PHE A 107 6.04 1.54 -1.65
N ASN A 108 5.67 2.37 -2.60
CA ASN A 108 5.31 3.76 -2.37
C ASN A 108 3.86 3.97 -2.79
N ASP A 109 2.97 4.04 -1.81
CA ASP A 109 1.54 4.31 -2.02
C ASP A 109 1.29 5.81 -2.20
N CYS A 110 1.97 6.41 -3.18
CA CYS A 110 1.92 7.83 -3.45
C CYS A 110 0.48 8.33 -3.63
N SER A 111 0.14 9.38 -2.89
CA SER A 111 -1.22 9.94 -2.83
C SER A 111 -1.29 11.37 -3.34
N LEU A 112 -2.40 11.67 -4.00
CA LEU A 112 -2.75 13.01 -4.42
C LEU A 112 -3.71 13.64 -3.39
N ARG A 113 -3.24 14.68 -2.66
CA ARG A 113 -3.92 15.23 -1.48
C ARG A 113 -4.75 16.51 -1.71
N PHE A 114 -4.88 16.97 -2.94
CA PHE A 114 -5.48 18.30 -3.19
C PHE A 114 -7.01 18.31 -3.25
N GLN A 115 -7.69 17.16 -3.23
CA GLN A 115 -9.13 17.07 -3.45
C GLN A 115 -9.85 16.68 -2.17
N ASP A 116 -10.56 17.64 -1.58
CA ASP A 116 -11.51 17.35 -0.51
C ASP A 116 -12.71 16.56 -1.05
N GLY A 117 -13.14 15.53 -0.31
CA GLY A 117 -14.34 14.75 -0.64
C GLY A 117 -14.20 13.65 -1.69
N ASN A 118 -13.04 13.44 -2.29
CA ASN A 118 -12.83 12.35 -3.23
C ASN A 118 -12.69 10.99 -2.51
N LYS A 119 -13.18 9.95 -3.19
CA LYS A 119 -12.98 8.57 -2.74
C LYS A 119 -11.49 8.26 -2.63
N LEU A 120 -11.12 7.46 -1.63
CA LEU A 120 -9.72 7.07 -1.39
C LEU A 120 -9.07 6.47 -2.64
N SER A 121 -9.77 5.61 -3.38
CA SER A 121 -9.27 5.03 -4.63
C SER A 121 -8.86 6.08 -5.68
N THR A 122 -9.52 7.24 -5.76
CA THR A 122 -9.16 8.29 -6.72
C THR A 122 -7.92 9.07 -6.31
N LYS A 123 -7.69 9.21 -5.00
CA LYS A 123 -6.46 9.80 -4.45
C LYS A 123 -5.25 8.86 -4.65
N LYS A 124 -5.49 7.56 -4.77
CA LYS A 124 -4.47 6.52 -4.82
C LYS A 124 -4.15 6.02 -6.24
N ASN A 125 -5.07 6.12 -7.20
CA ASN A 125 -4.78 5.89 -8.63
C ASN A 125 -5.18 7.13 -9.44
N TRP A 126 -4.22 7.98 -9.73
CA TRP A 126 -4.41 9.22 -10.48
C TRP A 126 -3.70 9.20 -11.86
N GLY A 127 -3.34 7.99 -12.34
CA GLY A 127 -2.78 7.76 -13.66
C GLY A 127 -1.71 6.67 -13.69
N THR A 128 -1.04 6.56 -14.83
CA THR A 128 0.12 5.68 -15.00
C THR A 128 1.32 6.19 -14.20
N ASN A 129 2.19 5.27 -13.75
CA ASN A 129 3.42 5.58 -13.00
C ASN A 129 3.19 6.42 -11.74
N THR A 130 2.13 6.12 -11.01
CA THR A 130 1.73 6.85 -9.79
C THR A 130 1.93 6.05 -8.51
N LYS A 131 2.29 4.76 -8.63
CA LYS A 131 2.60 3.85 -7.53
C LYS A 131 3.99 3.26 -7.74
N GLY A 132 4.87 3.46 -6.76
CA GLY A 132 6.23 2.92 -6.84
C GLY A 132 6.34 1.53 -6.25
N ILE A 133 7.02 0.60 -6.94
CA ILE A 133 7.42 -0.69 -6.38
C ILE A 133 8.89 -0.94 -6.71
N SER A 134 9.61 -1.57 -5.78
CA SER A 134 10.99 -1.98 -6.05
C SER A 134 11.03 -3.10 -7.11
N GLN A 135 12.08 -3.09 -7.93
CA GLN A 135 12.38 -4.21 -8.81
C GLN A 135 12.80 -5.47 -8.04
N GLU A 136 13.23 -5.31 -6.79
CA GLU A 136 13.50 -6.44 -5.90
C GLU A 136 12.22 -6.95 -5.28
N ILE A 137 11.87 -8.19 -5.61
CA ILE A 137 10.72 -8.92 -5.09
C ILE A 137 11.25 -10.12 -4.33
N ILE A 138 10.96 -10.18 -3.03
CA ILE A 138 11.52 -11.16 -2.09
C ILE A 138 10.47 -12.23 -1.79
N GLU A 139 10.86 -13.50 -1.92
CA GLU A 139 10.00 -14.62 -1.59
C GLU A 139 9.76 -14.72 -0.08
N ILE A 140 8.52 -15.01 0.31
CA ILE A 140 8.11 -15.19 1.70
C ILE A 140 8.24 -16.68 2.04
N ASP A 141 9.12 -16.99 2.98
CA ASP A 141 9.31 -18.34 3.53
C ASP A 141 8.18 -18.74 4.48
N ASN A 142 7.76 -17.81 5.32
CA ASN A 142 6.68 -17.95 6.27
C ASN A 142 6.06 -16.57 6.53
N PHE A 143 4.75 -16.44 6.36
CA PHE A 143 4.01 -15.22 6.68
C PHE A 143 3.60 -15.20 8.15
N GLY A 144 4.58 -14.98 9.01
CA GLY A 144 4.42 -14.96 10.46
C GLY A 144 5.64 -14.35 11.17
N GLU A 145 5.57 -14.26 12.49
CA GLU A 145 6.58 -13.58 13.32
C GLU A 145 8.01 -14.16 13.18
N LYS A 146 8.14 -15.41 12.77
CA LYS A 146 9.45 -16.08 12.58
C LYS A 146 9.94 -16.04 11.14
N GLY A 147 9.11 -15.58 10.19
CA GLY A 147 9.44 -15.52 8.78
C GLY A 147 10.40 -14.38 8.44
N ILE A 148 10.90 -14.41 7.20
CA ILE A 148 11.86 -13.43 6.70
C ILE A 148 11.34 -12.00 6.79
N LEU A 149 10.07 -11.77 6.43
CA LEU A 149 9.46 -10.44 6.41
C LEU A 149 9.47 -9.76 7.79
N SER A 150 9.35 -10.53 8.88
CA SER A 150 9.38 -9.98 10.25
C SER A 150 10.69 -9.31 10.65
N LYS A 151 11.77 -9.59 9.91
CA LYS A 151 13.12 -9.06 10.16
C LYS A 151 13.37 -7.72 9.47
N TYR A 152 12.48 -7.30 8.59
CA TYR A 152 12.62 -6.07 7.82
C TYR A 152 12.12 -4.85 8.58
N HIS A 153 12.67 -3.72 8.19
CA HIS A 153 12.23 -2.39 8.61
C HIS A 153 11.87 -1.60 7.36
N ILE A 154 10.94 -0.69 7.53
CA ILE A 154 10.54 0.25 6.50
C ILE A 154 11.13 1.62 6.83
N SER A 155 11.76 2.24 5.84
CA SER A 155 12.36 3.56 5.94
C SER A 155 12.10 4.33 4.66
N SER A 156 12.00 5.64 4.76
CA SER A 156 11.85 6.52 3.62
C SER A 156 12.88 7.63 3.67
N PHE A 157 13.37 8.04 2.51
CA PHE A 157 14.37 9.07 2.38
C PHE A 157 14.00 10.05 1.27
N ILE A 158 14.37 11.32 1.45
CA ILE A 158 14.25 12.34 0.42
C ILE A 158 15.62 12.87 0.06
N LYS A 159 15.90 13.01 -1.23
CA LYS A 159 17.15 13.62 -1.72
C LYS A 159 16.84 15.00 -2.30
N ARG A 160 17.50 16.04 -1.76
CA ARG A 160 17.42 17.42 -2.24
C ARG A 160 18.84 17.97 -2.38
N ASP A 161 19.15 18.59 -3.51
CA ASP A 161 20.44 19.22 -3.80
C ASP A 161 21.64 18.28 -3.53
N GLY A 162 21.47 16.98 -3.82
CA GLY A 162 22.49 15.96 -3.61
C GLY A 162 22.59 15.42 -2.18
N ILE A 163 21.88 16.02 -1.21
CA ILE A 163 21.87 15.60 0.20
C ILE A 163 20.66 14.69 0.44
N VAL A 164 20.89 13.57 1.16
CA VAL A 164 19.84 12.64 1.56
C VAL A 164 19.43 12.96 2.99
N TYR A 165 18.12 13.05 3.20
CA TYR A 165 17.48 13.28 4.50
C TYR A 165 16.55 12.11 4.81
N ASP A 166 16.42 11.79 6.09
CA ASP A 166 15.35 10.89 6.55
C ASP A 166 13.99 11.54 6.28
N TYR A 167 13.04 10.74 5.81
CA TYR A 167 11.66 11.15 5.59
C TYR A 167 10.74 10.22 6.40
N GLY A 168 10.31 10.71 7.57
CA GLY A 168 9.61 9.90 8.56
C GLY A 168 10.52 9.05 9.43
N THR A 169 9.94 8.17 10.22
CA THR A 169 10.64 7.28 11.16
C THR A 169 10.80 5.88 10.60
N THR A 170 11.96 5.28 10.84
CA THR A 170 12.17 3.86 10.55
C THR A 170 11.34 3.00 11.51
N SER A 171 10.54 2.09 10.97
CA SER A 171 9.70 1.17 11.74
C SER A 171 9.89 -0.28 11.34
N ALA A 172 9.83 -1.18 12.31
CA ALA A 172 9.81 -2.61 12.02
C ALA A 172 8.53 -2.99 11.26
N VAL A 173 8.64 -3.77 10.20
CA VAL A 173 7.46 -4.21 9.43
C VAL A 173 6.45 -4.94 10.30
N LYS A 174 6.89 -5.70 11.30
CA LYS A 174 6.01 -6.38 12.26
C LYS A 174 5.25 -5.45 13.22
N SER A 175 5.48 -4.13 13.17
CA SER A 175 4.78 -3.15 14.01
C SER A 175 3.51 -2.57 13.38
N TYR A 176 3.12 -3.04 12.19
CA TYR A 176 1.76 -2.77 11.69
C TYR A 176 0.71 -3.26 12.70
N SER A 177 -0.35 -2.47 12.89
CA SER A 177 -1.37 -2.81 13.89
C SER A 177 -2.03 -4.16 13.63
N TYR A 178 -2.35 -4.45 12.36
CA TYR A 178 -2.76 -5.79 11.89
C TYR A 178 -1.72 -6.30 10.90
N PHE A 179 -1.15 -7.47 11.20
CA PHE A 179 -0.20 -8.12 10.31
C PHE A 179 -0.29 -9.65 10.41
N PHE A 180 0.40 -10.35 9.51
CA PHE A 180 0.40 -11.81 9.43
C PHE A 180 -1.02 -12.42 9.42
N GLY A 181 -1.27 -13.40 10.26
CA GLY A 181 -2.55 -14.10 10.33
C GLY A 181 -3.72 -13.19 10.64
N GLN A 182 -3.54 -12.25 11.58
CA GLN A 182 -4.58 -11.30 11.95
C GLN A 182 -5.05 -10.43 10.78
N LEU A 183 -4.12 -9.96 9.93
CA LEU A 183 -4.47 -9.19 8.73
C LEU A 183 -5.23 -10.06 7.72
N LYS A 184 -4.78 -11.30 7.51
CA LYS A 184 -5.46 -12.25 6.61
C LYS A 184 -6.89 -12.51 7.06
N ASP A 185 -7.07 -12.82 8.34
CA ASP A 185 -8.38 -13.12 8.92
C ASP A 185 -9.33 -11.91 8.77
N TRP A 186 -8.81 -10.70 9.01
CA TRP A 186 -9.58 -9.47 8.83
C TRP A 186 -9.96 -9.20 7.35
N MET A 187 -9.08 -9.53 6.40
CA MET A 187 -9.35 -9.33 4.96
C MET A 187 -10.37 -10.31 4.40
N ILE A 188 -10.53 -11.49 5.01
CA ILE A 188 -11.43 -12.56 4.55
C ILE A 188 -12.84 -12.40 5.15
N ASN A 189 -12.96 -11.89 6.36
CA ASN A 189 -14.22 -11.71 7.10
C ASN A 189 -14.84 -10.33 6.90
#